data_a5ed4a849db60299622a04fbe757456f
#
_entry.id   a5ed4a849db60299622a04fbe757456f
#
_cell.length_a   1.000
_cell.length_b   1.000
_cell.length_c   1.000
_cell.angle_alpha   90.00
_cell.angle_beta   90.00
_cell.angle_gamma   90.00
#
_symmetry.space_group_name_H-M   'P 1'
#
loop_
_entity.id
_entity.type
_entity.pdbx_description
1 polymer ?
#
loop_
_entity_poly.entity_id
_entity_poly.type
_entity_poly.pdbx_seq_one_letter_code
_entity_poly.pdbx_strand_id
1 'polypeptide(L)'
;MEQGAPLQKLLHTFAALADLGQEIADTSDFQEKMRTALHLVQGSLGIMRGALAEFDAERRALRFVAARGMGGENPEDIPLFAAEVAELVQSGICGLTRDDGASAGLCFITGHQSLLDTLRADLVVPLIVRESLVGIFLLGGKATGESFTAEDREVVCAMARHIGVGIQEHRLFVELSKQAEENRQLYEEMRVIYRDTVRAFAAAIDRKDKYTQGHSERVGKYSEVIAREMGWSLEEIEGIAVAGYLHDVGKLVVERDIINAPYRIDAKQSSELNRHPAAGFEILSPINHPYADIPLAARYHHERIDGRGYPDGLTGDQIPIVAKIVSLADSFDAMTTDRPYKKRRGMEEVVEDFRRNSGKQFAPEVVASFCRALLKEVNGEVQNKLIIRLLGKGYVETERIAPMLESLIEELESGSLTTTARNA
;
A
#
# COMPACT_ATOMS: atom_id res chain seq x y z
N MET A 1 -12.35 -50.33 42.07
CA MET A 1 -11.25 -49.69 41.33
C MET A 1 -11.62 -49.40 39.86
N GLU A 2 -12.86 -49.04 39.56
CA GLU A 2 -13.34 -48.77 38.16
C GLU A 2 -13.66 -47.31 37.84
N GLN A 3 -13.51 -46.39 38.78
CA GLN A 3 -13.87 -44.97 38.57
C GLN A 3 -12.73 -44.13 38.00
N GLY A 4 -11.52 -44.66 37.79
CA GLY A 4 -10.37 -43.89 37.28
C GLY A 4 -10.26 -43.85 35.77
N ALA A 5 -10.79 -44.80 35.03
CA ALA A 5 -10.62 -44.94 33.59
C ALA A 5 -11.35 -43.81 32.76
N PRO A 6 -12.60 -43.39 33.09
CA PRO A 6 -13.25 -42.34 32.36
C PRO A 6 -12.59 -40.98 32.53
N LEU A 7 -12.07 -40.66 33.72
CA LEU A 7 -11.41 -39.40 34.01
C LEU A 7 -10.04 -39.28 33.30
N GLN A 8 -9.27 -40.38 33.22
CA GLN A 8 -8.04 -40.42 32.50
C GLN A 8 -8.22 -40.21 30.98
N LYS A 9 -9.27 -40.84 30.42
CA LYS A 9 -9.62 -40.67 28.98
C LYS A 9 -10.04 -39.23 28.66
N LEU A 10 -10.81 -38.65 29.58
CA LEU A 10 -11.24 -37.22 29.45
C LEU A 10 -10.03 -36.27 29.52
N LEU A 11 -9.12 -36.48 30.43
CA LEU A 11 -7.88 -35.69 30.54
C LEU A 11 -7.00 -35.84 29.30
N HIS A 12 -6.87 -37.04 28.74
CA HIS A 12 -6.16 -37.26 27.48
C HIS A 12 -6.82 -36.55 26.30
N THR A 13 -8.16 -36.52 26.26
CA THR A 13 -8.90 -35.79 25.20
C THR A 13 -8.71 -34.28 25.32
N PHE A 14 -8.74 -33.73 26.53
CA PHE A 14 -8.47 -32.29 26.74
C PHE A 14 -7.03 -31.94 26.41
N ALA A 15 -6.04 -32.79 26.74
CA ALA A 15 -4.66 -32.57 26.34
C ALA A 15 -4.52 -32.58 24.81
N ALA A 16 -5.08 -33.58 24.15
CA ALA A 16 -5.07 -33.66 22.68
C ALA A 16 -5.78 -32.49 21.97
N LEU A 17 -6.86 -31.94 22.55
CA LEU A 17 -7.53 -30.75 22.04
C LEU A 17 -6.71 -29.47 22.27
N ALA A 18 -6.02 -29.37 23.41
CA ALA A 18 -5.12 -28.25 23.69
C ALA A 18 -3.90 -28.27 22.75
N ASP A 19 -3.29 -29.45 22.59
CA ASP A 19 -2.17 -29.67 21.66
C ASP A 19 -2.59 -29.35 20.21
N LEU A 20 -3.77 -29.80 19.79
CA LEU A 20 -4.32 -29.49 18.47
C LEU A 20 -4.48 -27.98 18.27
N GLY A 21 -5.02 -27.28 19.26
CA GLY A 21 -5.20 -25.82 19.21
C GLY A 21 -3.89 -25.08 19.08
N GLN A 22 -2.87 -25.50 19.82
CA GLN A 22 -1.55 -24.90 19.81
C GLN A 22 -0.81 -25.18 18.48
N GLU A 23 -0.85 -26.42 17.99
CA GLU A 23 -0.21 -26.82 16.74
C GLU A 23 -0.84 -26.16 15.50
N ILE A 24 -2.18 -26.00 15.50
CA ILE A 24 -2.89 -25.23 14.46
C ILE A 24 -2.47 -23.75 14.48
N ALA A 25 -2.13 -23.19 15.63
CA ALA A 25 -1.69 -21.81 15.75
C ALA A 25 -0.24 -21.59 15.29
N ASP A 26 0.66 -22.54 15.63
CA ASP A 26 2.11 -22.37 15.47
C ASP A 26 2.64 -22.66 14.06
N THR A 27 1.95 -23.46 13.26
CA THR A 27 2.42 -23.86 11.92
C THR A 27 1.88 -22.93 10.84
N SER A 28 2.74 -22.44 9.93
CA SER A 28 2.34 -21.56 8.82
C SER A 28 1.75 -22.30 7.61
N ASP A 29 2.09 -23.60 7.44
CA ASP A 29 1.62 -24.42 6.31
C ASP A 29 0.29 -25.11 6.64
N PHE A 30 -0.75 -24.76 5.87
CA PHE A 30 -2.08 -25.35 6.03
C PHE A 30 -2.10 -26.87 5.84
N GLN A 31 -1.35 -27.40 4.87
CA GLN A 31 -1.32 -28.85 4.63
C GLN A 31 -0.66 -29.59 5.80
N GLU A 32 0.39 -29.03 6.36
CA GLU A 32 1.06 -29.59 7.53
C GLU A 32 0.14 -29.57 8.75
N LYS A 33 -0.58 -28.46 8.98
CA LYS A 33 -1.63 -28.38 10.01
C LYS A 33 -2.67 -29.48 9.87
N MET A 34 -3.16 -29.71 8.67
CA MET A 34 -4.19 -30.73 8.41
C MET A 34 -3.66 -32.15 8.57
N ARG A 35 -2.41 -32.41 8.21
CA ARG A 35 -1.75 -33.71 8.46
C ARG A 35 -1.57 -33.96 9.94
N THR A 36 -1.12 -32.99 10.71
CA THR A 36 -0.98 -33.09 12.16
C THR A 36 -2.34 -33.28 12.83
N ALA A 37 -3.35 -32.54 12.43
CA ALA A 37 -4.71 -32.70 12.92
C ALA A 37 -5.24 -34.13 12.68
N LEU A 38 -5.07 -34.69 11.49
CA LEU A 38 -5.41 -36.07 11.19
C LEU A 38 -4.64 -37.04 12.06
N HIS A 39 -3.34 -36.79 12.28
CA HIS A 39 -2.50 -37.65 13.11
C HIS A 39 -2.95 -37.70 14.58
N LEU A 40 -3.29 -36.51 15.12
CA LEU A 40 -3.79 -36.43 16.52
C LEU A 40 -5.13 -37.14 16.67
N VAL A 41 -6.06 -37.00 15.72
CA VAL A 41 -7.34 -37.71 15.72
C VAL A 41 -7.12 -39.22 15.67
N GLN A 42 -6.23 -39.69 14.80
CA GLN A 42 -5.89 -41.13 14.69
C GLN A 42 -5.24 -41.68 15.96
N GLY A 43 -4.29 -40.93 16.54
CA GLY A 43 -3.58 -41.33 17.76
C GLY A 43 -4.52 -41.42 18.96
N SER A 44 -5.42 -40.46 19.14
CA SER A 44 -6.36 -40.43 20.28
C SER A 44 -7.37 -41.59 20.27
N LEU A 45 -7.67 -42.12 19.10
CA LEU A 45 -8.67 -43.19 18.93
C LEU A 45 -8.08 -44.56 18.59
N GLY A 46 -6.75 -44.66 18.43
CA GLY A 46 -6.09 -45.89 17.99
C GLY A 46 -6.46 -46.28 16.55
N ILE A 47 -6.64 -45.35 15.68
CA ILE A 47 -7.03 -45.54 14.27
C ILE A 47 -5.77 -45.53 13.38
N MET A 48 -5.62 -46.55 12.53
CA MET A 48 -4.44 -46.68 11.68
C MET A 48 -4.59 -45.98 10.30
N ARG A 49 -5.81 -45.70 9.90
CA ARG A 49 -6.14 -45.16 8.55
C ARG A 49 -7.12 -44.01 8.65
N GLY A 50 -6.94 -43.01 7.81
CA GLY A 50 -7.87 -41.92 7.75
C GLY A 50 -7.50 -40.92 6.68
N ALA A 51 -8.49 -40.14 6.26
CA ALA A 51 -8.33 -39.03 5.34
C ALA A 51 -9.14 -37.83 5.85
N LEU A 52 -8.61 -36.64 5.55
CA LEU A 52 -9.25 -35.37 5.75
C LEU A 52 -9.42 -34.69 4.40
N ALA A 53 -10.66 -34.36 4.06
CA ALA A 53 -10.96 -33.61 2.87
C ALA A 53 -11.62 -32.27 3.21
N GLU A 54 -11.23 -31.24 2.50
CA GLU A 54 -11.85 -29.91 2.54
C GLU A 54 -12.96 -29.87 1.48
N PHE A 55 -14.10 -29.25 1.80
CA PHE A 55 -15.20 -29.06 0.85
C PHE A 55 -15.04 -27.74 0.13
N ASP A 56 -14.78 -27.77 -1.16
CA ASP A 56 -14.78 -26.62 -2.05
C ASP A 56 -16.22 -26.32 -2.50
N ALA A 57 -16.79 -25.22 -2.00
CA ALA A 57 -18.16 -24.84 -2.29
C ALA A 57 -18.36 -24.36 -3.75
N GLU A 58 -17.34 -23.79 -4.39
CA GLU A 58 -17.42 -23.32 -5.79
C GLU A 58 -17.44 -24.52 -6.75
N ARG A 59 -16.55 -25.48 -6.51
CA ARG A 59 -16.45 -26.71 -7.34
C ARG A 59 -17.45 -27.78 -6.91
N ARG A 60 -18.06 -27.61 -5.74
CA ARG A 60 -18.91 -28.62 -5.08
C ARG A 60 -18.20 -29.96 -4.98
N ALA A 61 -16.98 -29.95 -4.49
CA ALA A 61 -16.15 -31.15 -4.42
C ALA A 61 -15.41 -31.23 -3.09
N LEU A 62 -15.15 -32.43 -2.63
CA LEU A 62 -14.24 -32.71 -1.53
C LEU A 62 -12.83 -32.83 -2.09
N ARG A 63 -11.90 -32.01 -1.62
CA ARG A 63 -10.50 -32.07 -1.95
C ARG A 63 -9.71 -32.66 -0.78
N PHE A 64 -8.97 -33.73 -1.01
CA PHE A 64 -8.19 -34.35 0.06
C PHE A 64 -6.95 -33.51 0.41
N VAL A 65 -6.89 -33.07 1.65
CA VAL A 65 -5.79 -32.23 2.18
C VAL A 65 -4.81 -33.05 3.02
N ALA A 66 -5.27 -34.18 3.60
CA ALA A 66 -4.41 -35.13 4.29
C ALA A 66 -4.96 -36.55 4.16
N ALA A 67 -4.06 -37.52 4.00
CA ALA A 67 -4.39 -38.96 4.05
C ALA A 67 -3.26 -39.74 4.70
N ARG A 68 -3.59 -40.77 5.50
CA ARG A 68 -2.62 -41.61 6.15
C ARG A 68 -3.09 -43.07 6.26
N GLY A 69 -2.14 -43.99 6.05
CA GLY A 69 -2.41 -45.45 6.17
C GLY A 69 -3.16 -46.02 4.94
N MET A 70 -3.29 -45.25 3.84
CA MET A 70 -4.08 -45.62 2.67
C MET A 70 -3.29 -46.15 1.48
N GLY A 71 -1.97 -46.32 1.62
CA GLY A 71 -1.13 -47.09 0.67
C GLY A 71 -0.84 -46.45 -0.67
N GLY A 72 -1.03 -45.11 -0.84
CA GLY A 72 -0.79 -44.45 -2.10
C GLY A 72 -0.92 -42.91 -2.03
N GLU A 73 -1.04 -42.28 -3.19
CA GLU A 73 -1.32 -40.84 -3.33
C GLU A 73 -2.68 -40.46 -2.73
N ASN A 74 -2.86 -39.16 -2.45
CA ASN A 74 -4.17 -38.67 -2.00
C ASN A 74 -5.25 -39.08 -3.00
N PRO A 75 -6.44 -39.47 -2.52
CA PRO A 75 -7.57 -39.76 -3.43
C PRO A 75 -7.90 -38.57 -4.34
N GLU A 76 -8.47 -38.84 -5.51
CA GLU A 76 -8.97 -37.79 -6.40
C GLU A 76 -10.11 -36.99 -5.73
N ASP A 77 -10.30 -35.77 -6.19
CA ASP A 77 -11.38 -34.89 -5.74
C ASP A 77 -12.74 -35.55 -5.99
N ILE A 78 -13.66 -35.47 -5.02
CA ILE A 78 -14.95 -36.11 -5.04
C ILE A 78 -16.04 -35.06 -5.23
N PRO A 79 -16.76 -35.06 -6.36
CA PRO A 79 -17.88 -34.16 -6.53
C PRO A 79 -19.04 -34.56 -5.57
N LEU A 80 -19.66 -33.54 -4.94
CA LEU A 80 -20.83 -33.74 -4.08
C LEU A 80 -22.08 -33.09 -4.70
N PHE A 81 -23.20 -33.80 -4.65
CA PHE A 81 -24.49 -33.22 -4.98
C PHE A 81 -25.05 -32.37 -3.84
N ALA A 82 -25.91 -31.40 -4.17
CA ALA A 82 -26.49 -30.51 -3.16
C ALA A 82 -27.28 -31.28 -2.07
N ALA A 83 -27.91 -32.39 -2.43
CA ALA A 83 -28.64 -33.26 -1.51
C ALA A 83 -27.69 -33.92 -0.50
N GLU A 84 -26.54 -34.38 -0.93
CA GLU A 84 -25.53 -35.01 -0.08
C GLU A 84 -24.94 -33.99 0.92
N VAL A 85 -24.67 -32.77 0.47
CA VAL A 85 -24.21 -31.68 1.34
C VAL A 85 -25.29 -31.35 2.40
N ALA A 86 -26.57 -31.25 2.00
CA ALA A 86 -27.65 -30.95 2.91
C ALA A 86 -27.83 -32.07 3.96
N GLU A 87 -27.75 -33.33 3.55
CA GLU A 87 -27.82 -34.48 4.43
C GLU A 87 -26.64 -34.53 5.43
N LEU A 88 -25.42 -34.30 4.97
CA LEU A 88 -24.24 -34.26 5.82
C LEU A 88 -24.37 -33.14 6.89
N VAL A 89 -24.90 -31.99 6.50
CA VAL A 89 -25.14 -30.87 7.45
C VAL A 89 -26.26 -31.22 8.44
N GLN A 90 -27.37 -31.82 7.97
CA GLN A 90 -28.49 -32.22 8.80
C GLN A 90 -28.16 -33.36 9.76
N SER A 91 -27.32 -34.30 9.35
CA SER A 91 -26.88 -35.41 10.22
C SER A 91 -26.12 -34.91 11.46
N GLY A 92 -25.73 -33.67 11.46
CA GLY A 92 -24.98 -33.05 12.54
C GLY A 92 -23.54 -33.55 12.65
N ILE A 93 -22.84 -33.08 13.70
CA ILE A 93 -21.44 -33.44 13.93
C ILE A 93 -21.32 -34.83 14.61
N CYS A 94 -22.30 -35.67 14.54
CA CYS A 94 -22.23 -37.02 15.06
C CYS A 94 -21.56 -37.92 14.01
N GLY A 95 -20.38 -38.45 14.29
CA GLY A 95 -19.73 -39.43 13.43
C GLY A 95 -20.67 -40.59 13.14
N LEU A 96 -20.89 -40.88 11.86
CA LEU A 96 -21.77 -41.94 11.38
C LEU A 96 -20.88 -43.14 11.04
N THR A 97 -21.15 -44.31 11.64
CA THR A 97 -20.60 -45.56 11.14
C THR A 97 -21.21 -45.89 9.78
N ARG A 98 -20.56 -46.68 8.97
CA ARG A 98 -21.10 -47.12 7.68
C ARG A 98 -22.44 -47.82 7.82
N ASP A 99 -22.56 -48.64 8.86
CA ASP A 99 -23.82 -49.39 9.13
C ASP A 99 -24.95 -48.45 9.53
N ASP A 100 -24.67 -47.46 10.42
CA ASP A 100 -25.65 -46.44 10.81
C ASP A 100 -26.10 -45.62 9.61
N GLY A 101 -25.14 -45.18 8.77
CA GLY A 101 -25.41 -44.36 7.62
C GLY A 101 -26.15 -45.09 6.50
N ALA A 102 -25.81 -46.35 6.26
CA ALA A 102 -26.50 -47.19 5.31
C ALA A 102 -27.96 -47.47 5.79
N SER A 103 -28.16 -47.72 7.10
CA SER A 103 -29.48 -47.92 7.68
C SER A 103 -30.31 -46.65 7.65
N ALA A 104 -29.71 -45.47 7.77
CA ALA A 104 -30.35 -44.16 7.65
C ALA A 104 -30.60 -43.74 6.19
N GLY A 105 -30.08 -44.50 5.20
CA GLY A 105 -30.25 -44.17 3.79
C GLY A 105 -29.53 -42.93 3.31
N LEU A 106 -28.44 -42.53 3.97
CA LEU A 106 -27.69 -41.34 3.61
C LEU A 106 -27.07 -41.44 2.20
N CYS A 107 -27.40 -40.50 1.33
CA CYS A 107 -26.96 -40.49 -0.07
C CYS A 107 -25.42 -40.47 -0.19
N PHE A 108 -24.72 -39.76 0.68
CA PHE A 108 -23.26 -39.76 0.67
C PHE A 108 -22.68 -41.16 0.89
N ILE A 109 -23.16 -41.90 1.91
CA ILE A 109 -22.62 -43.21 2.24
C ILE A 109 -22.95 -44.21 1.16
N THR A 110 -24.19 -44.20 0.64
CA THR A 110 -24.65 -45.12 -0.40
C THR A 110 -24.06 -44.80 -1.77
N GLY A 111 -23.91 -43.52 -2.09
CA GLY A 111 -23.36 -43.04 -3.37
C GLY A 111 -21.85 -43.25 -3.50
N HIS A 112 -21.12 -43.21 -2.38
CA HIS A 112 -19.66 -43.29 -2.37
C HIS A 112 -19.11 -44.57 -1.72
N GLN A 113 -19.90 -45.67 -1.74
CA GLN A 113 -19.52 -46.92 -1.09
C GLN A 113 -18.18 -47.50 -1.60
N SER A 114 -17.92 -47.45 -2.89
CA SER A 114 -16.65 -47.90 -3.48
C SER A 114 -15.44 -47.13 -2.95
N LEU A 115 -15.58 -45.82 -2.74
CA LEU A 115 -14.57 -44.98 -2.13
C LEU A 115 -14.35 -45.36 -0.66
N LEU A 116 -15.43 -45.46 0.12
CA LEU A 116 -15.37 -45.84 1.52
C LEU A 116 -14.73 -47.22 1.70
N ASP A 117 -14.96 -48.18 0.78
CA ASP A 117 -14.31 -49.48 0.74
C ASP A 117 -12.83 -49.35 0.43
N THR A 118 -12.46 -48.57 -0.57
CA THR A 118 -11.05 -48.33 -0.93
C THR A 118 -10.28 -47.70 0.21
N LEU A 119 -10.86 -46.74 0.88
CA LEU A 119 -10.28 -46.06 2.03
C LEU A 119 -10.42 -46.89 3.34
N ARG A 120 -11.21 -47.97 3.31
CA ARG A 120 -11.59 -48.73 4.51
C ARG A 120 -12.11 -47.82 5.62
N ALA A 121 -12.93 -46.86 5.25
CA ALA A 121 -13.52 -45.91 6.17
C ALA A 121 -14.72 -46.52 6.88
N ASP A 122 -14.68 -46.63 8.20
CA ASP A 122 -15.76 -47.12 9.03
C ASP A 122 -16.55 -46.00 9.69
N LEU A 123 -15.92 -44.83 9.85
CA LEU A 123 -16.53 -43.64 10.45
C LEU A 123 -16.42 -42.44 9.50
N VAL A 124 -17.53 -41.78 9.26
CA VAL A 124 -17.66 -40.56 8.45
C VAL A 124 -18.03 -39.42 9.37
N VAL A 125 -17.24 -38.34 9.39
CA VAL A 125 -17.44 -37.20 10.29
C VAL A 125 -17.46 -35.90 9.50
N PRO A 126 -18.64 -35.29 9.27
CA PRO A 126 -18.73 -33.99 8.63
C PRO A 126 -18.10 -32.90 9.50
N LEU A 127 -17.33 -32.02 8.90
CA LEU A 127 -16.80 -30.81 9.54
C LEU A 127 -17.75 -29.67 9.22
N ILE A 128 -18.50 -29.24 10.24
CA ILE A 128 -19.56 -28.24 10.08
C ILE A 128 -19.22 -27.02 10.93
N VAL A 129 -19.25 -25.83 10.28
CA VAL A 129 -19.08 -24.55 10.95
C VAL A 129 -20.26 -23.65 10.56
N ARG A 130 -21.00 -23.13 11.55
CA ARG A 130 -22.17 -22.24 11.34
C ARG A 130 -23.12 -22.79 10.27
N GLU A 131 -23.52 -24.06 10.42
CA GLU A 131 -24.46 -24.74 9.51
C GLU A 131 -23.95 -24.93 8.07
N SER A 132 -22.66 -24.78 7.83
CA SER A 132 -22.03 -25.00 6.54
C SER A 132 -21.03 -26.14 6.60
N LEU A 133 -21.03 -27.00 5.58
CA LEU A 133 -20.04 -28.05 5.42
C LEU A 133 -18.71 -27.40 5.01
N VAL A 134 -17.63 -27.61 5.76
CA VAL A 134 -16.30 -27.12 5.45
C VAL A 134 -15.34 -28.23 5.06
N GLY A 135 -15.68 -29.47 5.39
CA GLY A 135 -14.89 -30.67 5.06
C GLY A 135 -15.48 -31.92 5.62
N ILE A 136 -14.72 -33.01 5.55
CA ILE A 136 -15.11 -34.34 6.07
C ILE A 136 -13.89 -35.12 6.54
N PHE A 137 -14.04 -35.83 7.64
CA PHE A 137 -13.12 -36.91 8.01
C PHE A 137 -13.68 -38.25 7.54
N LEU A 138 -12.81 -39.06 7.00
CA LEU A 138 -13.02 -40.47 6.70
C LEU A 138 -12.05 -41.26 7.53
N LEU A 139 -12.50 -41.96 8.54
CA LEU A 139 -11.68 -42.68 9.52
C LEU A 139 -11.94 -44.17 9.43
N GLY A 140 -10.85 -44.97 9.38
CA GLY A 140 -10.94 -46.41 9.39
C GLY A 140 -11.23 -47.00 10.79
N GLY A 141 -11.37 -48.29 10.87
CA GLY A 141 -11.61 -48.99 12.13
C GLY A 141 -10.45 -48.84 13.13
N LYS A 142 -10.77 -49.08 14.40
CA LYS A 142 -9.77 -49.16 15.46
C LYS A 142 -8.80 -50.32 15.27
N ALA A 143 -7.55 -50.13 15.66
CA ALA A 143 -6.51 -51.18 15.61
C ALA A 143 -6.86 -52.41 16.50
N THR A 144 -7.69 -52.20 17.52
CA THR A 144 -8.21 -53.23 18.41
C THR A 144 -9.31 -54.09 17.77
N GLY A 145 -9.90 -53.67 16.65
CA GLY A 145 -11.04 -54.31 16.02
C GLY A 145 -12.38 -54.06 16.75
N GLU A 146 -12.40 -53.20 17.75
CA GLU A 146 -13.62 -52.81 18.47
C GLU A 146 -14.41 -51.77 17.69
N SER A 147 -15.71 -51.79 17.83
CA SER A 147 -16.62 -50.77 17.29
C SER A 147 -16.44 -49.40 17.99
N PHE A 148 -16.77 -48.31 17.27
CA PHE A 148 -16.77 -46.97 17.88
C PHE A 148 -17.84 -46.84 18.93
N THR A 149 -17.46 -46.46 20.17
CA THR A 149 -18.38 -46.14 21.24
C THR A 149 -18.99 -44.76 21.10
N ALA A 150 -20.04 -44.47 21.88
CA ALA A 150 -20.60 -43.11 21.93
C ALA A 150 -19.55 -42.09 22.39
N GLU A 151 -18.71 -42.43 23.35
CA GLU A 151 -17.60 -41.59 23.86
C GLU A 151 -16.55 -41.30 22.77
N ASP A 152 -16.18 -42.29 21.95
CA ASP A 152 -15.26 -42.11 20.83
C ASP A 152 -15.83 -41.11 19.82
N ARG A 153 -17.10 -41.19 19.52
CA ARG A 153 -17.81 -40.27 18.63
C ARG A 153 -17.80 -38.83 19.18
N GLU A 154 -18.05 -38.64 20.50
CA GLU A 154 -18.00 -37.33 21.14
C GLU A 154 -16.58 -36.70 21.02
N VAL A 155 -15.55 -37.50 21.25
CA VAL A 155 -14.14 -37.05 21.09
C VAL A 155 -13.86 -36.60 19.66
N VAL A 156 -14.22 -37.42 18.67
CA VAL A 156 -14.04 -37.07 17.25
C VAL A 156 -14.82 -35.81 16.88
N CYS A 157 -16.05 -35.69 17.37
CA CYS A 157 -16.89 -34.52 17.08
C CYS A 157 -16.33 -33.23 17.69
N ALA A 158 -15.72 -33.32 18.89
CA ALA A 158 -15.05 -32.19 19.48
C ALA A 158 -13.82 -31.76 18.64
N MET A 159 -12.99 -32.73 18.23
CA MET A 159 -11.84 -32.47 17.35
C MET A 159 -12.28 -31.94 15.97
N ALA A 160 -13.32 -32.53 15.38
CA ALA A 160 -13.86 -32.11 14.09
C ALA A 160 -14.34 -30.66 14.09
N ARG A 161 -14.95 -30.19 15.19
CA ARG A 161 -15.32 -28.78 15.35
C ARG A 161 -14.11 -27.84 15.29
N HIS A 162 -13.05 -28.17 16.05
CA HIS A 162 -11.83 -27.35 16.07
C HIS A 162 -11.15 -27.31 14.68
N ILE A 163 -11.05 -28.45 14.04
CA ILE A 163 -10.43 -28.57 12.72
C ILE A 163 -11.29 -27.84 11.67
N GLY A 164 -12.62 -27.97 11.75
CA GLY A 164 -13.53 -27.22 10.89
C GLY A 164 -13.34 -25.70 11.00
N VAL A 165 -13.19 -25.19 12.24
CA VAL A 165 -12.90 -23.77 12.47
C VAL A 165 -11.54 -23.40 11.85
N GLY A 166 -10.49 -24.23 12.05
CA GLY A 166 -9.16 -23.99 11.45
C GLY A 166 -9.20 -23.96 9.91
N ILE A 167 -9.99 -24.83 9.27
CA ILE A 167 -10.18 -24.78 7.81
C ILE A 167 -10.88 -23.47 7.41
N GLN A 168 -11.94 -23.07 8.12
CA GLN A 168 -12.66 -21.84 7.83
C GLN A 168 -11.80 -20.59 8.02
N GLU A 169 -11.02 -20.53 9.09
CA GLU A 169 -10.08 -19.43 9.32
C GLU A 169 -9.03 -19.33 8.21
N HIS A 170 -8.47 -20.46 7.78
CA HIS A 170 -7.53 -20.47 6.65
C HIS A 170 -8.16 -19.92 5.36
N ARG A 171 -9.39 -20.32 5.05
CA ARG A 171 -10.12 -19.79 3.88
C ARG A 171 -10.30 -18.29 3.95
N LEU A 172 -10.75 -17.79 5.10
CA LEU A 172 -10.91 -16.35 5.29
C LEU A 172 -9.58 -15.61 5.17
N PHE A 173 -8.51 -16.17 5.71
CA PHE A 173 -7.17 -15.59 5.58
C PHE A 173 -6.70 -15.50 4.13
N VAL A 174 -6.87 -16.57 3.35
CA VAL A 174 -6.51 -16.60 1.93
C VAL A 174 -7.32 -15.57 1.13
N GLU A 175 -8.63 -15.52 1.37
CA GLU A 175 -9.52 -14.55 0.69
C GLU A 175 -9.18 -13.10 1.05
N LEU A 176 -8.97 -12.80 2.34
CA LEU A 176 -8.55 -11.47 2.78
C LEU A 176 -7.20 -11.07 2.20
N SER A 177 -6.25 -12.01 2.13
CA SER A 177 -4.93 -11.76 1.55
C SER A 177 -5.02 -11.44 0.05
N LYS A 178 -5.88 -12.14 -0.66
CA LYS A 178 -6.16 -11.90 -2.08
C LYS A 178 -6.78 -10.51 -2.29
N GLN A 179 -7.82 -10.18 -1.52
CA GLN A 179 -8.48 -8.87 -1.59
C GLN A 179 -7.53 -7.72 -1.23
N ALA A 180 -6.67 -7.91 -0.24
CA ALA A 180 -5.65 -6.92 0.14
C ALA A 180 -4.67 -6.66 -1.01
N GLU A 181 -4.22 -7.72 -1.71
CA GLU A 181 -3.32 -7.58 -2.85
C GLU A 181 -4.00 -6.93 -4.06
N GLU A 182 -5.24 -7.31 -4.38
CA GLU A 182 -6.04 -6.66 -5.44
C GLU A 182 -6.27 -5.18 -5.13
N ASN A 183 -6.63 -4.83 -3.89
CA ASN A 183 -6.78 -3.43 -3.47
C ASN A 183 -5.47 -2.65 -3.57
N ARG A 184 -4.33 -3.27 -3.21
CA ARG A 184 -3.02 -2.64 -3.36
C ARG A 184 -2.70 -2.32 -4.82
N GLN A 185 -2.97 -3.24 -5.73
CA GLN A 185 -2.76 -3.03 -7.17
C GLN A 185 -3.64 -1.91 -7.71
N LEU A 186 -4.93 -1.91 -7.37
CA LEU A 186 -5.87 -0.86 -7.78
C LEU A 186 -5.44 0.52 -7.24
N TYR A 187 -4.94 0.57 -6.02
CA TYR A 187 -4.44 1.81 -5.42
C TYR A 187 -3.23 2.36 -6.18
N GLU A 188 -2.26 1.50 -6.53
CA GLU A 188 -1.08 1.90 -7.31
C GLU A 188 -1.46 2.37 -8.73
N GLU A 189 -2.37 1.68 -9.41
CA GLU A 189 -2.89 2.10 -10.71
C GLU A 189 -3.56 3.47 -10.61
N MET A 190 -4.38 3.70 -9.60
CA MET A 190 -5.06 4.98 -9.40
C MET A 190 -4.07 6.12 -9.13
N ARG A 191 -2.99 5.87 -8.35
CA ARG A 191 -1.90 6.84 -8.14
C ARG A 191 -1.21 7.24 -9.45
N VAL A 192 -0.94 6.28 -10.31
CA VAL A 192 -0.33 6.55 -11.63
C VAL A 192 -1.26 7.41 -12.47
N ILE A 193 -2.55 7.03 -12.59
CA ILE A 193 -3.56 7.78 -13.35
C ILE A 193 -3.70 9.20 -12.81
N TYR A 194 -3.79 9.38 -11.50
CA TYR A 194 -3.87 10.68 -10.86
C TYR A 194 -2.68 11.56 -11.24
N ARG A 195 -1.46 11.07 -11.07
CA ARG A 195 -0.23 11.80 -11.39
C ARG A 195 -0.15 12.18 -12.86
N ASP A 196 -0.47 11.26 -13.77
CA ASP A 196 -0.43 11.52 -15.21
C ASP A 196 -1.51 12.51 -15.64
N THR A 197 -2.69 12.46 -15.01
CA THR A 197 -3.77 13.43 -15.21
C THR A 197 -3.33 14.83 -14.78
N VAL A 198 -2.72 14.95 -13.58
CA VAL A 198 -2.20 16.23 -13.08
C VAL A 198 -1.11 16.78 -14.02
N ARG A 199 -0.20 15.95 -14.50
CA ARG A 199 0.83 16.36 -15.48
C ARG A 199 0.23 16.82 -16.80
N ALA A 200 -0.79 16.12 -17.30
CA ALA A 200 -1.48 16.52 -18.51
C ALA A 200 -2.19 17.89 -18.33
N PHE A 201 -2.79 18.11 -17.17
CA PHE A 201 -3.39 19.40 -16.80
C PHE A 201 -2.34 20.51 -16.73
N ALA A 202 -1.23 20.29 -16.04
CA ALA A 202 -0.11 21.22 -15.96
C ALA A 202 0.41 21.60 -17.37
N ALA A 203 0.62 20.59 -18.24
CA ALA A 203 1.03 20.82 -19.62
C ALA A 203 -0.01 21.62 -20.43
N ALA A 204 -1.30 21.46 -20.15
CA ALA A 204 -2.35 22.25 -20.79
C ALA A 204 -2.33 23.72 -20.33
N ILE A 205 -2.05 23.97 -19.04
CA ILE A 205 -1.88 25.31 -18.47
C ILE A 205 -0.64 25.97 -19.07
N ASP A 206 0.49 25.28 -19.12
CA ASP A 206 1.73 25.76 -19.73
C ASP A 206 1.53 26.19 -21.19
N ARG A 207 0.63 25.55 -21.95
CA ARG A 207 0.31 25.95 -23.34
C ARG A 207 -0.45 27.27 -23.46
N LYS A 208 -1.08 27.72 -22.38
CA LYS A 208 -1.73 29.05 -22.35
C LYS A 208 -0.69 30.18 -22.34
N ASP A 209 0.44 29.93 -21.68
CA ASP A 209 1.61 30.80 -21.66
C ASP A 209 2.66 30.27 -22.67
N LYS A 210 2.90 31.00 -23.73
CA LYS A 210 3.81 30.59 -24.82
C LYS A 210 5.24 30.34 -24.37
N TYR A 211 5.59 30.80 -23.18
CA TYR A 211 6.96 30.84 -22.67
C TYR A 211 7.25 29.80 -21.60
N THR A 212 6.23 29.06 -21.18
CA THR A 212 6.34 28.13 -20.04
C THR A 212 6.23 26.65 -20.42
N GLN A 213 6.49 26.29 -21.67
CA GLN A 213 6.43 24.86 -22.04
C GLN A 213 7.33 24.00 -21.16
N GLY A 214 6.70 23.06 -20.44
CA GLY A 214 7.37 22.17 -19.49
C GLY A 214 7.86 22.84 -18.20
N HIS A 215 7.49 24.09 -17.95
CA HIS A 215 7.82 24.83 -16.74
C HIS A 215 7.24 24.15 -15.50
N SER A 216 5.93 23.93 -15.48
CA SER A 216 5.25 23.31 -14.34
C SER A 216 5.85 21.93 -14.00
N GLU A 217 6.22 21.14 -15.02
CA GLU A 217 6.89 19.85 -14.80
C GLU A 217 8.27 20.03 -14.15
N ARG A 218 9.07 21.01 -14.60
CA ARG A 218 10.38 21.27 -14.02
C ARG A 218 10.26 21.80 -12.60
N VAL A 219 9.33 22.71 -12.33
CA VAL A 219 9.07 23.23 -10.98
C VAL A 219 8.69 22.08 -10.03
N GLY A 220 7.79 21.18 -10.44
CA GLY A 220 7.47 20.00 -9.63
C GLY A 220 8.68 19.12 -9.33
N LYS A 221 9.53 18.88 -10.32
CA LYS A 221 10.76 18.08 -10.15
C LYS A 221 11.81 18.76 -9.26
N TYR A 222 11.98 20.08 -9.36
CA TYR A 222 12.87 20.81 -8.45
C TYR A 222 12.33 20.80 -7.02
N SER A 223 11.02 20.97 -6.86
CA SER A 223 10.38 20.88 -5.55
C SER A 223 10.56 19.50 -4.90
N GLU A 224 10.45 18.42 -5.70
CA GLU A 224 10.73 17.04 -5.28
C GLU A 224 12.17 16.88 -4.74
N VAL A 225 13.16 17.43 -5.46
CA VAL A 225 14.56 17.35 -5.04
C VAL A 225 14.80 18.09 -3.73
N ILE A 226 14.22 19.29 -3.58
CA ILE A 226 14.32 20.06 -2.35
C ILE A 226 13.72 19.30 -1.16
N ALA A 227 12.50 18.79 -1.30
CA ALA A 227 11.81 18.06 -0.25
C ALA A 227 12.56 16.76 0.14
N ARG A 228 13.12 16.07 -0.82
CA ARG A 228 13.96 14.87 -0.59
C ARG A 228 15.20 15.22 0.23
N GLU A 229 15.88 16.32 -0.07
CA GLU A 229 17.03 16.80 0.69
C GLU A 229 16.66 17.27 2.10
N MET A 230 15.42 17.75 2.27
CA MET A 230 14.85 18.10 3.57
C MET A 230 14.42 16.88 4.40
N GLY A 231 14.51 15.66 3.87
CA GLY A 231 14.19 14.41 4.56
C GLY A 231 12.69 14.07 4.62
N TRP A 232 11.90 14.60 3.71
CA TRP A 232 10.46 14.31 3.65
C TRP A 232 10.18 12.86 3.26
N SER A 233 9.05 12.33 3.67
CA SER A 233 8.57 11.01 3.28
C SER A 233 8.28 10.94 1.78
N LEU A 234 8.22 9.72 1.23
CA LEU A 234 7.91 9.54 -0.20
C LEU A 234 6.54 10.11 -0.57
N GLU A 235 5.57 10.03 0.32
CA GLU A 235 4.23 10.58 0.12
C GLU A 235 4.25 12.11 0.08
N GLU A 236 4.94 12.76 1.01
CA GLU A 236 5.11 14.22 1.03
C GLU A 236 5.87 14.73 -0.20
N ILE A 237 6.89 13.96 -0.67
CA ILE A 237 7.64 14.26 -1.89
C ILE A 237 6.74 14.20 -3.12
N GLU A 238 5.85 13.23 -3.21
CA GLU A 238 4.85 13.20 -4.28
C GLU A 238 3.88 14.37 -4.20
N GLY A 239 3.43 14.71 -3.00
CA GLY A 239 2.54 15.85 -2.77
C GLY A 239 3.13 17.17 -3.23
N ILE A 240 4.38 17.44 -2.88
CA ILE A 240 5.06 18.67 -3.29
C ILE A 240 5.34 18.73 -4.80
N ALA A 241 5.60 17.59 -5.44
CA ALA A 241 5.71 17.53 -6.89
C ALA A 241 4.39 17.93 -7.58
N VAL A 242 3.27 17.39 -7.09
CA VAL A 242 1.91 17.76 -7.56
C VAL A 242 1.63 19.24 -7.31
N ALA A 243 2.01 19.77 -6.15
CA ALA A 243 1.87 21.19 -5.84
C ALA A 243 2.65 22.06 -6.84
N GLY A 244 3.88 21.67 -7.18
CA GLY A 244 4.67 22.34 -8.21
C GLY A 244 4.06 22.25 -9.62
N TYR A 245 3.43 21.12 -9.99
CA TYR A 245 2.70 21.00 -11.27
C TYR A 245 1.49 21.93 -11.34
N LEU A 246 0.79 22.17 -10.24
CA LEU A 246 -0.49 22.90 -10.20
C LEU A 246 -0.36 24.33 -9.68
N HIS A 247 0.84 24.81 -9.28
CA HIS A 247 1.01 26.13 -8.66
C HIS A 247 0.39 27.26 -9.47
N ASP A 248 0.49 27.18 -10.76
CA ASP A 248 0.05 28.18 -11.73
C ASP A 248 -1.34 27.95 -12.33
N VAL A 249 -2.14 26.99 -11.79
CA VAL A 249 -3.47 26.67 -12.33
C VAL A 249 -4.40 27.85 -12.43
N GLY A 250 -4.28 28.83 -11.55
CA GLY A 250 -5.06 30.06 -11.55
C GLY A 250 -4.82 30.96 -12.76
N LYS A 251 -3.77 30.76 -13.54
CA LYS A 251 -3.60 31.43 -14.86
C LYS A 251 -4.73 31.12 -15.83
N LEU A 252 -5.55 30.10 -15.55
CA LEU A 252 -6.74 29.81 -16.36
C LEU A 252 -7.75 30.96 -16.39
N VAL A 253 -7.88 31.74 -15.33
CA VAL A 253 -8.81 32.87 -15.25
C VAL A 253 -8.21 34.17 -15.74
N VAL A 254 -6.91 34.27 -15.99
CA VAL A 254 -6.23 35.47 -16.50
C VAL A 254 -6.32 35.50 -18.02
N GLU A 255 -6.53 36.70 -18.60
CA GLU A 255 -6.57 36.87 -20.05
C GLU A 255 -5.25 36.46 -20.73
N ARG A 256 -5.36 35.74 -21.86
CA ARG A 256 -4.19 35.21 -22.58
C ARG A 256 -3.26 36.33 -23.08
N ASP A 257 -3.82 37.47 -23.47
CA ASP A 257 -3.05 38.60 -24.00
C ASP A 257 -2.21 39.28 -22.91
N ILE A 258 -2.65 39.24 -21.65
CA ILE A 258 -1.88 39.71 -20.49
C ILE A 258 -0.71 38.78 -20.23
N ILE A 259 -0.98 37.47 -20.19
CA ILE A 259 0.04 36.45 -19.94
C ILE A 259 1.16 36.48 -21.01
N ASN A 260 0.75 36.70 -22.27
CA ASN A 260 1.66 36.65 -23.43
C ASN A 260 2.05 38.04 -23.97
N ALA A 261 1.87 39.10 -23.16
CA ALA A 261 2.17 40.47 -23.58
C ALA A 261 3.64 40.59 -24.00
N PRO A 262 3.92 41.05 -25.24
CA PRO A 262 5.27 41.27 -25.75
C PRO A 262 5.91 42.59 -25.26
N TYR A 263 5.26 43.24 -24.33
CA TYR A 263 5.66 44.51 -23.75
C TYR A 263 5.55 44.48 -22.22
N ARG A 264 6.11 45.48 -21.57
CA ARG A 264 5.95 45.63 -20.13
C ARG A 264 4.50 45.98 -19.79
N ILE A 265 3.81 45.05 -19.08
CA ILE A 265 2.42 45.21 -18.64
C ILE A 265 2.26 46.42 -17.72
N ASP A 266 1.13 47.12 -17.80
CA ASP A 266 0.78 48.24 -16.93
C ASP A 266 0.35 47.74 -15.52
N ALA A 267 0.06 48.72 -14.61
CA ALA A 267 -0.33 48.39 -13.24
C ALA A 267 -1.65 47.61 -13.15
N LYS A 268 -2.60 47.88 -14.05
CA LYS A 268 -3.90 47.21 -14.11
C LYS A 268 -3.72 45.76 -14.58
N GLN A 269 -2.98 45.56 -15.64
CA GLN A 269 -2.63 44.22 -16.18
C GLN A 269 -1.83 43.43 -15.17
N SER A 270 -0.88 44.08 -14.46
CA SER A 270 -0.11 43.42 -13.38
C SER A 270 -1.03 42.99 -12.22
N SER A 271 -1.99 43.85 -11.82
CA SER A 271 -2.99 43.49 -10.81
C SER A 271 -3.85 42.29 -11.23
N GLU A 272 -4.24 42.24 -12.51
CA GLU A 272 -4.99 41.10 -13.06
C GLU A 272 -4.15 39.81 -13.05
N LEU A 273 -2.88 39.87 -13.47
CA LEU A 273 -1.99 38.74 -13.44
C LEU A 273 -1.77 38.23 -12.00
N ASN A 274 -1.60 39.16 -11.05
CA ASN A 274 -1.37 38.83 -9.65
C ASN A 274 -2.57 38.18 -8.93
N ARG A 275 -3.70 38.02 -9.60
CA ARG A 275 -4.89 37.33 -9.08
C ARG A 275 -4.76 35.80 -9.21
N HIS A 276 -3.83 35.29 -10.08
CA HIS A 276 -3.76 33.86 -10.33
C HIS A 276 -3.47 33.01 -9.06
N PRO A 277 -2.70 33.45 -8.04
CA PRO A 277 -2.50 32.63 -6.84
C PRO A 277 -3.79 32.41 -6.06
N ALA A 278 -4.58 33.49 -5.86
CA ALA A 278 -5.88 33.39 -5.19
C ALA A 278 -6.87 32.54 -6.00
N ALA A 279 -6.93 32.75 -7.32
CA ALA A 279 -7.77 31.94 -8.21
C ALA A 279 -7.33 30.47 -8.23
N GLY A 280 -6.03 30.21 -8.18
CA GLY A 280 -5.49 28.84 -8.09
C GLY A 280 -5.95 28.14 -6.81
N PHE A 281 -5.92 28.83 -5.69
CA PHE A 281 -6.46 28.31 -4.43
C PHE A 281 -7.96 28.01 -4.53
N GLU A 282 -8.76 28.91 -5.09
CA GLU A 282 -10.21 28.70 -5.28
C GLU A 282 -10.51 27.49 -6.18
N ILE A 283 -9.72 27.28 -7.23
CA ILE A 283 -9.88 26.13 -8.15
C ILE A 283 -9.52 24.81 -7.44
N LEU A 284 -8.45 24.80 -6.64
CA LEU A 284 -7.92 23.58 -6.06
C LEU A 284 -8.56 23.18 -4.72
N SER A 285 -9.04 24.14 -3.92
CA SER A 285 -9.59 23.90 -2.58
C SER A 285 -10.81 22.98 -2.54
N PRO A 286 -11.74 22.97 -3.54
CA PRO A 286 -12.88 22.06 -3.54
C PRO A 286 -12.49 20.60 -3.85
N ILE A 287 -11.28 20.35 -4.35
CA ILE A 287 -10.82 19.03 -4.75
C ILE A 287 -10.28 18.32 -3.51
N ASN A 288 -10.78 17.11 -3.24
CA ASN A 288 -10.22 16.26 -2.19
C ASN A 288 -8.91 15.65 -2.68
N HIS A 289 -7.84 16.41 -2.57
CA HIS A 289 -6.51 15.94 -2.93
C HIS A 289 -6.02 14.88 -1.92
N PRO A 290 -5.26 13.86 -2.38
CA PRO A 290 -4.58 12.95 -1.45
C PRO A 290 -3.51 13.67 -0.60
N TYR A 291 -3.08 14.88 -1.03
CA TYR A 291 -2.07 15.71 -0.35
C TYR A 291 -2.70 17.06 0.04
N ALA A 292 -2.67 17.38 1.34
CA ALA A 292 -3.46 18.46 1.91
C ALA A 292 -3.06 19.89 1.47
N ASP A 293 -1.76 20.13 1.24
CA ASP A 293 -1.21 21.50 1.11
C ASP A 293 -1.09 22.00 -0.33
N ILE A 294 -1.59 21.26 -1.31
CA ILE A 294 -1.53 21.66 -2.74
C ILE A 294 -2.19 23.03 -2.98
N PRO A 295 -3.40 23.32 -2.46
CA PRO A 295 -4.01 24.63 -2.65
C PRO A 295 -3.20 25.77 -2.03
N LEU A 296 -2.54 25.53 -0.89
CA LEU A 296 -1.71 26.52 -0.22
C LEU A 296 -0.46 26.87 -1.03
N ALA A 297 0.15 25.89 -1.69
CA ALA A 297 1.26 26.15 -2.60
C ALA A 297 0.82 27.07 -3.75
N ALA A 298 -0.34 26.83 -4.36
CA ALA A 298 -0.87 27.69 -5.42
C ALA A 298 -1.16 29.11 -4.94
N ARG A 299 -1.67 29.30 -3.69
CA ARG A 299 -1.98 30.61 -3.15
C ARG A 299 -0.74 31.43 -2.81
N TYR A 300 0.31 30.76 -2.23
CA TYR A 300 1.39 31.47 -1.53
C TYR A 300 2.75 31.37 -2.19
N HIS A 301 2.88 30.78 -3.39
CA HIS A 301 4.20 30.65 -4.06
C HIS A 301 4.83 31.97 -4.49
N HIS A 302 4.05 33.06 -4.50
CA HIS A 302 4.54 34.42 -4.71
C HIS A 302 4.71 35.24 -3.43
N GLU A 303 4.46 34.64 -2.26
CA GLU A 303 4.82 35.27 -0.99
C GLU A 303 6.34 35.30 -0.80
N ARG A 304 6.80 36.26 -0.04
CA ARG A 304 8.21 36.51 0.23
C ARG A 304 8.44 36.55 1.73
N ILE A 305 9.57 36.05 2.18
CA ILE A 305 9.92 36.04 3.61
C ILE A 305 9.92 37.46 4.24
N ASP A 306 10.24 38.49 3.42
CA ASP A 306 10.26 39.89 3.83
C ASP A 306 8.87 40.56 3.86
N GLY A 307 7.77 39.86 3.55
CA GLY A 307 6.40 40.35 3.53
C GLY A 307 6.05 41.25 2.34
N ARG A 308 6.92 41.33 1.35
CA ARG A 308 6.70 42.12 0.12
C ARG A 308 6.12 41.27 -1.02
N GLY A 309 5.61 40.09 -0.68
CA GLY A 309 4.96 39.17 -1.60
C GLY A 309 3.47 39.47 -1.79
N TYR A 310 2.80 38.59 -2.46
CA TYR A 310 1.34 38.63 -2.68
C TYR A 310 0.79 37.19 -2.71
N PRO A 311 -0.52 36.97 -2.47
CA PRO A 311 -1.60 37.96 -2.36
C PRO A 311 -1.78 38.58 -0.96
N ASP A 312 -1.32 37.92 0.12
CA ASP A 312 -1.68 38.28 1.48
C ASP A 312 -0.56 39.03 2.23
N GLY A 313 0.65 39.11 1.68
CA GLY A 313 1.82 39.77 2.28
C GLY A 313 2.33 39.05 3.53
N LEU A 314 2.30 37.72 3.53
CA LEU A 314 2.75 36.89 4.64
C LEU A 314 4.27 37.01 4.85
N THR A 315 4.70 36.88 6.10
CA THR A 315 6.11 36.97 6.48
C THR A 315 6.62 35.69 7.13
N GLY A 316 7.88 35.34 6.90
CA GLY A 316 8.60 34.30 7.64
C GLY A 316 7.82 32.98 7.77
N ASP A 317 7.53 32.62 9.04
CA ASP A 317 6.87 31.36 9.35
C ASP A 317 5.37 31.31 9.04
N GLN A 318 4.75 32.45 8.68
CA GLN A 318 3.38 32.47 8.22
C GLN A 318 3.21 31.82 6.83
N ILE A 319 4.29 31.78 6.05
CA ILE A 319 4.28 31.17 4.72
C ILE A 319 4.43 29.65 4.88
N PRO A 320 3.48 28.84 4.37
CA PRO A 320 3.58 27.38 4.39
C PRO A 320 4.87 26.90 3.71
N ILE A 321 5.49 25.87 4.29
CA ILE A 321 6.76 25.33 3.77
C ILE A 321 6.64 24.86 2.31
N VAL A 322 5.49 24.29 1.91
CA VAL A 322 5.20 23.87 0.54
C VAL A 322 5.27 25.06 -0.43
N ALA A 323 4.78 26.22 -0.03
CA ALA A 323 4.83 27.44 -0.84
C ALA A 323 6.26 28.00 -0.94
N LYS A 324 7.05 27.96 0.17
CA LYS A 324 8.47 28.36 0.18
C LYS A 324 9.28 27.51 -0.80
N ILE A 325 9.04 26.18 -0.84
CA ILE A 325 9.72 25.26 -1.74
C ILE A 325 9.35 25.55 -3.20
N VAL A 326 8.06 25.66 -3.50
CA VAL A 326 7.57 25.94 -4.86
C VAL A 326 8.05 27.30 -5.35
N SER A 327 8.07 28.33 -4.49
CA SER A 327 8.59 29.68 -4.81
C SER A 327 10.05 29.67 -5.25
N LEU A 328 10.91 28.90 -4.54
CA LEU A 328 12.31 28.76 -4.93
C LEU A 328 12.44 28.00 -6.26
N ALA A 329 11.71 26.90 -6.41
CA ALA A 329 11.72 26.07 -7.61
C ALA A 329 11.25 26.84 -8.86
N ASP A 330 10.16 27.60 -8.73
CA ASP A 330 9.65 28.48 -9.79
C ASP A 330 10.68 29.55 -10.19
N SER A 331 11.23 30.25 -9.20
CA SER A 331 12.24 31.29 -9.43
C SER A 331 13.50 30.71 -10.09
N PHE A 332 13.93 29.51 -9.68
CA PHE A 332 15.05 28.78 -10.28
C PHE A 332 14.79 28.47 -11.75
N ASP A 333 13.62 27.91 -12.08
CA ASP A 333 13.24 27.63 -13.47
C ASP A 333 13.18 28.91 -14.30
N ALA A 334 12.60 29.97 -13.74
CA ALA A 334 12.51 31.27 -14.41
C ALA A 334 13.90 31.91 -14.69
N MET A 335 14.91 31.62 -13.88
CA MET A 335 16.28 32.10 -14.10
C MET A 335 17.06 31.25 -15.09
N THR A 336 16.80 29.95 -15.13
CA THR A 336 17.59 28.96 -15.88
C THR A 336 16.99 28.56 -17.24
N THR A 337 15.79 29.09 -17.57
CA THR A 337 15.12 28.85 -18.85
C THR A 337 15.17 30.10 -19.73
N ASP A 338 15.41 29.93 -21.05
CA ASP A 338 15.34 31.00 -22.03
C ASP A 338 13.90 31.51 -22.19
N ARG A 339 13.73 32.83 -22.09
CA ARG A 339 12.49 33.52 -22.39
C ARG A 339 12.71 34.51 -23.52
N PRO A 340 11.72 34.87 -24.36
CA PRO A 340 11.91 35.72 -25.51
C PRO A 340 12.60 37.06 -25.23
N TYR A 341 12.38 37.57 -24.01
CA TYR A 341 12.93 38.87 -23.60
C TYR A 341 14.12 38.76 -22.67
N LYS A 342 14.52 37.49 -22.28
CA LYS A 342 15.57 37.28 -21.29
C LYS A 342 16.25 35.93 -21.54
N LYS A 343 17.51 35.97 -21.89
CA LYS A 343 18.34 34.77 -21.93
C LYS A 343 18.47 34.18 -20.51
N ARG A 344 18.56 32.85 -20.42
CA ARG A 344 18.88 32.17 -19.17
C ARG A 344 20.15 32.73 -18.56
N ARG A 345 20.16 32.86 -17.24
CA ARG A 345 21.36 33.32 -16.49
C ARG A 345 22.36 32.19 -16.36
N GLY A 346 23.65 32.52 -16.25
CA GLY A 346 24.68 31.56 -15.86
C GLY A 346 24.43 31.02 -14.45
N MET A 347 24.97 29.86 -14.17
CA MET A 347 24.73 29.22 -12.85
C MET A 347 25.36 30.02 -11.70
N GLU A 348 26.50 30.68 -11.95
CA GLU A 348 27.12 31.60 -11.00
C GLU A 348 26.21 32.77 -10.61
N GLU A 349 25.51 33.35 -11.61
CA GLU A 349 24.54 34.43 -11.36
C GLU A 349 23.35 33.96 -10.55
N VAL A 350 22.94 32.70 -10.73
CA VAL A 350 21.84 32.10 -9.98
C VAL A 350 22.23 31.90 -8.52
N VAL A 351 23.42 31.34 -8.25
CA VAL A 351 23.93 31.16 -6.91
C VAL A 351 24.07 32.52 -6.19
N GLU A 352 24.54 33.54 -6.90
CA GLU A 352 24.67 34.88 -6.34
C GLU A 352 23.30 35.54 -6.08
N ASP A 353 22.29 35.26 -6.92
CA ASP A 353 20.91 35.69 -6.69
C ASP A 353 20.32 35.04 -5.43
N PHE A 354 20.57 33.76 -5.23
CA PHE A 354 20.18 33.05 -4.01
C PHE A 354 20.84 33.65 -2.76
N ARG A 355 22.15 33.95 -2.83
CA ARG A 355 22.88 34.63 -1.75
C ARG A 355 22.23 35.96 -1.38
N ARG A 356 21.92 36.82 -2.34
CA ARG A 356 21.32 38.14 -2.12
C ARG A 356 19.87 38.12 -1.62
N ASN A 357 19.10 37.11 -2.05
CA ASN A 357 17.68 37.04 -1.81
C ASN A 357 17.28 36.03 -0.70
N SER A 358 18.22 35.30 -0.15
CA SER A 358 18.00 34.47 1.04
C SER A 358 17.66 35.34 2.24
N GLY A 359 16.66 34.96 3.03
CA GLY A 359 16.11 35.76 4.14
C GLY A 359 15.28 36.98 3.71
N LYS A 360 15.10 37.20 2.39
CA LYS A 360 14.24 38.27 1.82
C LYS A 360 13.12 37.67 0.98
N GLN A 361 13.47 37.17 -0.18
CA GLN A 361 12.51 36.47 -1.05
C GLN A 361 12.38 35.02 -0.62
N PHE A 362 13.48 34.31 -0.41
CA PHE A 362 13.53 32.88 -0.17
C PHE A 362 13.85 32.55 1.29
N ALA A 363 13.29 31.46 1.76
CA ALA A 363 13.60 30.89 3.05
C ALA A 363 15.03 30.29 3.05
N PRO A 364 15.90 30.69 3.98
CA PRO A 364 17.28 30.23 4.04
C PRO A 364 17.43 28.71 4.07
N GLU A 365 16.56 28.02 4.82
CA GLU A 365 16.55 26.57 4.95
C GLU A 365 16.20 25.85 3.63
N VAL A 366 15.35 26.45 2.82
CA VAL A 366 14.99 25.90 1.50
C VAL A 366 16.12 26.11 0.50
N VAL A 367 16.74 27.30 0.50
CA VAL A 367 17.91 27.59 -0.34
C VAL A 367 19.07 26.65 0.00
N ALA A 368 19.38 26.47 1.29
CA ALA A 368 20.44 25.56 1.73
C ALA A 368 20.18 24.12 1.27
N SER A 369 18.94 23.65 1.40
CA SER A 369 18.57 22.30 0.95
C SER A 369 18.71 22.15 -0.57
N PHE A 370 18.28 23.12 -1.36
CA PHE A 370 18.49 23.09 -2.82
C PHE A 370 19.96 23.09 -3.19
N CYS A 371 20.77 23.95 -2.56
CA CYS A 371 22.21 24.03 -2.80
C CYS A 371 22.94 22.73 -2.43
N ARG A 372 22.56 22.08 -1.31
CA ARG A 372 23.12 20.77 -0.93
C ARG A 372 22.74 19.68 -1.96
N ALA A 373 21.49 19.65 -2.42
CA ALA A 373 21.08 18.70 -3.43
C ALA A 373 21.86 18.88 -4.75
N LEU A 374 22.02 20.13 -5.21
CA LEU A 374 22.78 20.44 -6.40
C LEU A 374 24.28 20.10 -6.23
N LEU A 375 24.86 20.40 -5.07
CA LEU A 375 26.26 20.07 -4.76
C LEU A 375 26.52 18.55 -4.82
N LYS A 376 25.62 17.73 -4.28
CA LYS A 376 25.67 16.27 -4.37
C LYS A 376 25.65 15.78 -5.83
N GLU A 377 24.84 16.41 -6.69
CA GLU A 377 24.81 16.11 -8.12
C GLU A 377 26.11 16.52 -8.83
N VAL A 378 26.64 17.68 -8.50
CA VAL A 378 27.92 18.22 -9.03
C VAL A 378 29.09 17.31 -8.64
N ASN A 379 29.18 16.92 -7.38
CA ASN A 379 30.24 16.03 -6.86
C ASN A 379 30.10 14.58 -7.30
N GLY A 380 28.96 14.21 -7.92
CA GLY A 380 28.72 12.84 -8.37
C GLY A 380 28.37 11.87 -7.24
N GLU A 381 27.91 12.37 -6.11
CA GLU A 381 27.50 11.57 -4.95
C GLU A 381 26.15 10.87 -5.16
N VAL A 382 25.36 11.33 -6.13
CA VAL A 382 24.06 10.74 -6.49
C VAL A 382 24.07 10.24 -7.93
N GLN A 383 23.46 9.07 -8.18
CA GLN A 383 23.39 8.48 -9.52
C GLN A 383 22.44 9.26 -10.44
N ASN A 384 21.30 9.71 -9.91
CA ASN A 384 20.30 10.45 -10.66
C ASN A 384 20.53 11.96 -10.54
N LYS A 385 21.28 12.52 -11.47
CA LYS A 385 21.56 13.96 -11.57
C LYS A 385 20.39 14.70 -12.20
N LEU A 386 19.28 14.82 -11.46
CA LEU A 386 18.01 15.33 -11.98
C LEU A 386 18.09 16.81 -12.35
N ILE A 387 18.67 17.65 -11.48
CA ILE A 387 18.81 19.09 -11.71
C ILE A 387 19.70 19.32 -12.93
N ILE A 388 20.89 18.74 -12.96
CA ILE A 388 21.85 18.90 -14.08
C ILE A 388 21.26 18.40 -15.39
N ARG A 389 20.50 17.30 -15.36
CA ARG A 389 19.84 16.77 -16.55
C ARG A 389 18.77 17.71 -17.09
N LEU A 390 17.99 18.35 -16.22
CA LEU A 390 16.94 19.31 -16.61
C LEU A 390 17.54 20.60 -17.17
N LEU A 391 18.68 21.05 -16.65
CA LEU A 391 19.42 22.21 -17.13
C LEU A 391 20.11 21.99 -18.49
N GLY A 392 20.39 20.74 -18.83
CA GLY A 392 21.09 20.35 -20.06
C GLY A 392 22.61 20.26 -19.92
N LYS A 393 23.22 19.52 -20.85
CA LYS A 393 24.67 19.28 -20.84
C LYS A 393 25.46 20.59 -20.97
N GLY A 394 26.49 20.75 -20.13
CA GLY A 394 27.39 21.89 -20.17
C GLY A 394 26.90 23.21 -19.61
N TYR A 395 25.69 23.20 -18.99
CA TYR A 395 25.17 24.40 -18.34
C TYR A 395 25.81 24.64 -16.96
N VAL A 396 26.16 23.58 -16.25
CA VAL A 396 26.82 23.64 -14.95
C VAL A 396 28.31 23.34 -15.11
N GLU A 397 29.15 24.34 -14.89
CA GLU A 397 30.61 24.20 -14.82
C GLU A 397 30.99 23.75 -13.40
N THR A 398 31.13 22.42 -13.21
CA THR A 398 31.30 21.79 -11.89
C THR A 398 32.43 22.40 -11.05
N GLU A 399 33.59 22.66 -11.67
CA GLU A 399 34.77 23.19 -10.98
C GLU A 399 34.56 24.59 -10.40
N ARG A 400 33.68 25.39 -11.00
CA ARG A 400 33.36 26.75 -10.55
C ARG A 400 32.19 26.80 -9.58
N ILE A 401 31.20 25.96 -9.81
CA ILE A 401 29.95 26.02 -9.05
C ILE A 401 30.07 25.36 -7.68
N ALA A 402 30.85 24.26 -7.56
CA ALA A 402 30.96 23.55 -6.29
C ALA A 402 31.49 24.47 -5.14
N PRO A 403 32.58 25.23 -5.28
CA PRO A 403 33.04 26.11 -4.19
C PRO A 403 32.04 27.22 -3.85
N MET A 404 31.28 27.72 -4.85
CA MET A 404 30.26 28.74 -4.59
C MET A 404 29.08 28.20 -3.80
N LEU A 405 28.64 26.96 -4.08
CA LEU A 405 27.58 26.29 -3.34
C LEU A 405 28.03 25.98 -1.90
N GLU A 406 29.24 25.45 -1.72
CA GLU A 406 29.81 25.21 -0.38
C GLU A 406 29.83 26.47 0.46
N SER A 407 30.39 27.56 -0.08
CA SER A 407 30.41 28.86 0.61
C SER A 407 29.01 29.36 0.97
N LEU A 408 28.05 29.26 0.05
CA LEU A 408 26.68 29.69 0.31
C LEU A 408 26.00 28.84 1.39
N ILE A 409 26.22 27.54 1.38
CA ILE A 409 25.67 26.64 2.42
C ILE A 409 26.22 27.00 3.79
N GLU A 410 27.55 27.21 3.91
CA GLU A 410 28.19 27.62 5.16
C GLU A 410 27.66 28.97 5.68
N GLU A 411 27.49 29.95 4.78
CA GLU A 411 26.93 31.26 5.13
C GLU A 411 25.48 31.16 5.65
N LEU A 412 24.66 30.29 5.05
CA LEU A 412 23.27 30.07 5.45
C LEU A 412 23.16 29.34 6.79
N GLU A 413 24.00 28.33 7.00
CA GLU A 413 23.99 27.53 8.24
C GLU A 413 24.58 28.27 9.43
N SER A 414 25.59 29.12 9.19
CA SER A 414 26.17 29.99 10.27
C SER A 414 25.29 31.16 10.62
N GLY A 415 24.20 31.43 9.90
CA GLY A 415 23.30 32.57 10.12
C GLY A 415 23.93 33.93 9.77
N SER A 416 25.09 33.96 9.12
CA SER A 416 25.81 35.19 8.78
C SER A 416 25.05 36.10 7.81
N LEU A 417 24.25 35.51 6.91
CA LEU A 417 23.39 36.24 5.98
C LEU A 417 22.16 36.87 6.63
N THR A 418 21.65 36.29 7.71
CA THR A 418 20.45 36.83 8.42
C THR A 418 20.78 38.07 9.26
N THR A 419 22.02 38.22 9.68
CA THR A 419 22.45 39.34 10.52
C THR A 419 22.62 40.64 9.74
N THR A 420 23.00 40.56 8.47
CA THR A 420 23.19 41.73 7.58
C THR A 420 21.87 42.37 7.15
N ALA A 421 20.79 41.61 7.11
CA ALA A 421 19.45 42.09 6.71
C ALA A 421 18.70 42.84 7.84
N ARG A 422 19.12 42.71 9.11
CA ARG A 422 18.55 43.43 10.26
C ARG A 422 19.20 44.83 10.48
N ASN A 423 20.33 45.12 9.85
CA ASN A 423 21.11 46.35 10.01
C ASN A 423 21.11 47.25 8.78
N ALA A 424 20.30 46.99 7.77
CA ALA A 424 20.08 47.79 6.57
C ALA A 424 18.58 48.13 6.41
#